data_4a5b1ec1c4066d8e1b772ef697526801
#
_entry.id   4a5b1ec1c4066d8e1b772ef697526801
#
_cell.length_a   1.000
_cell.length_b   1.000
_cell.length_c   1.000
_cell.angle_alpha   90.00
_cell.angle_beta   90.00
_cell.angle_gamma   90.00
#
_symmetry.space_group_name_H-M   'P 1'
#
loop_
_entity.id
_entity.type
_entity.pdbx_description
1 polymer ?
#
loop_
_entity_poly.entity_id
_entity_poly.type
_entity_poly.pdbx_seq_one_letter_code
_entity_poly.pdbx_strand_id
1 'polypeptide(L)'
;MKLRLFPYLVAISVVLAGVAAPLRPARRPRYGGTLRVEIGAVVRSLDPSVAAGNPEEADAKNELDSLLYDRHGEDGAFVGVAGSGAFRVSAWDEGKRAVFAANEDYRAGRPFVDSIEIQMGRSTHDRVLDLELNKADFAQIPAELARQAADRGVRVSTSQPDELLALVFLKGRTTTENARVREALERCIDRATIVNFILQKEGEPAGGLLPQWSSGTAFLFSTEANARSAKEILPQMSASPKLVLGYDSADTLEQSVAERIAVNAKEAGISLVLRAMPNAEMTSAHTGSEAPRGDASHADARLIRLRMPSPLPRVAFAAFIETLSPLAGIGESSLPENASAEDIYNVERSIIDGGRVVPLVWMPQVYGLSARLRDWKQPAAGESWPLADVWLDSMTEAR
;
A
#
# COMPACT_ATOMS: atom_id res chain seq x y z
N MET A 1 38.82 -43.98 49.08
CA MET A 1 38.51 -43.31 47.84
C MET A 1 37.02 -42.90 47.88
N LYS A 2 36.71 -41.74 48.42
CA LYS A 2 35.31 -41.24 48.60
C LYS A 2 35.05 -40.16 47.56
N LEU A 3 34.13 -40.47 46.64
CA LEU A 3 33.74 -39.70 45.49
C LEU A 3 33.07 -38.39 45.86
N ARG A 4 33.66 -37.26 45.46
CA ARG A 4 33.08 -35.92 45.59
C ARG A 4 32.14 -35.64 44.39
N LEU A 5 30.89 -36.07 44.44
CA LEU A 5 29.88 -35.90 43.37
C LEU A 5 28.73 -34.97 43.73
N PHE A 6 28.82 -34.27 44.86
CA PHE A 6 27.69 -33.47 45.39
C PHE A 6 27.56 -32.03 44.90
N PRO A 7 28.58 -31.34 44.35
CA PRO A 7 28.36 -29.95 43.94
C PRO A 7 27.73 -29.77 42.54
N TYR A 8 27.75 -30.78 41.66
CA TYR A 8 27.21 -30.64 40.29
C TYR A 8 25.72 -30.85 40.17
N LEU A 9 25.06 -31.56 41.09
CA LEU A 9 23.61 -31.79 41.10
C LEU A 9 22.85 -30.56 41.54
N VAL A 10 23.41 -29.70 42.39
CA VAL A 10 22.77 -28.46 42.82
C VAL A 10 22.85 -27.37 41.74
N ALA A 11 23.94 -27.34 40.95
CA ALA A 11 24.10 -26.37 39.85
C ALA A 11 23.13 -26.65 38.69
N ILE A 12 22.83 -27.91 38.40
CA ILE A 12 21.87 -28.28 37.33
C ILE A 12 20.42 -27.93 37.71
N SER A 13 20.06 -28.05 39.01
CA SER A 13 18.72 -27.70 39.49
C SER A 13 18.42 -26.22 39.48
N VAL A 14 19.42 -25.35 39.59
CA VAL A 14 19.26 -23.88 39.55
C VAL A 14 19.16 -23.36 38.11
N VAL A 15 19.77 -24.06 37.15
CA VAL A 15 19.68 -23.65 35.71
C VAL A 15 18.34 -24.04 35.09
N LEU A 16 17.66 -25.10 35.56
CA LEU A 16 16.32 -25.49 35.07
C LEU A 16 15.17 -24.66 35.66
N ALA A 17 15.38 -23.94 36.73
CA ALA A 17 14.34 -23.10 37.36
C ALA A 17 14.23 -21.70 36.75
N GLY A 18 15.16 -21.31 35.85
CA GLY A 18 15.28 -19.96 35.29
C GLY A 18 14.55 -19.67 33.99
N VAL A 19 13.86 -20.62 33.37
CA VAL A 19 13.23 -20.45 32.04
C VAL A 19 11.74 -20.81 32.00
N ALA A 20 11.05 -20.70 33.11
CA ALA A 20 9.59 -20.65 33.07
C ALA A 20 9.17 -19.20 32.87
N ALA A 21 9.30 -18.66 31.64
CA ALA A 21 8.52 -17.47 31.29
C ALA A 21 7.06 -17.79 31.59
N PRO A 22 6.31 -16.95 32.32
CA PRO A 22 4.91 -17.21 32.60
C PRO A 22 4.19 -17.30 31.25
N LEU A 23 3.75 -18.51 30.90
CA LEU A 23 2.79 -18.72 29.81
C LEU A 23 1.57 -17.89 30.18
N ARG A 24 1.46 -16.70 29.59
CA ARG A 24 0.23 -15.90 29.69
C ARG A 24 -0.88 -16.80 29.19
N PRO A 25 -1.94 -17.07 30.00
CA PRO A 25 -3.04 -17.89 29.53
C PRO A 25 -3.58 -17.30 28.23
N ALA A 26 -3.69 -18.13 27.19
CA ALA A 26 -4.32 -17.72 25.94
C ALA A 26 -5.72 -17.21 26.29
N ARG A 27 -5.96 -15.92 26.08
CA ARG A 27 -7.29 -15.35 26.29
C ARG A 27 -8.22 -15.94 25.27
N ARG A 28 -9.35 -16.46 25.68
CA ARG A 28 -10.35 -17.02 24.77
C ARG A 28 -11.10 -15.89 24.08
N PRO A 29 -11.42 -16.03 22.78
CA PRO A 29 -12.27 -15.09 22.07
C PRO A 29 -13.58 -14.85 22.85
N ARG A 30 -14.04 -13.61 22.82
CA ARG A 30 -15.27 -13.18 23.47
C ARG A 30 -16.19 -12.57 22.45
N TYR A 31 -17.47 -12.85 22.57
CA TYR A 31 -18.50 -12.15 21.81
C TYR A 31 -18.82 -10.81 22.45
N GLY A 32 -19.10 -9.80 21.61
CA GLY A 32 -19.63 -8.53 22.03
C GLY A 32 -18.78 -7.31 21.66
N GLY A 33 -19.40 -6.16 21.75
CA GLY A 33 -18.78 -4.86 21.57
C GLY A 33 -18.77 -4.35 20.15
N THR A 34 -18.46 -3.05 20.03
CA THR A 34 -18.35 -2.35 18.75
C THR A 34 -16.87 -2.12 18.39
N LEU A 35 -16.46 -2.60 17.22
CA LEU A 35 -15.17 -2.31 16.63
C LEU A 35 -15.23 -0.94 15.95
N ARG A 36 -14.40 -0.01 16.36
CA ARG A 36 -14.33 1.35 15.83
C ARG A 36 -13.21 1.44 14.80
N VAL A 37 -13.59 1.64 13.54
CA VAL A 37 -12.69 1.71 12.39
C VAL A 37 -12.66 3.13 11.84
N GLU A 38 -11.48 3.64 11.48
CA GLU A 38 -11.34 4.93 10.82
C GLU A 38 -10.62 4.77 9.49
N ILE A 39 -11.18 5.39 8.44
CA ILE A 39 -10.62 5.41 7.10
C ILE A 39 -10.46 6.85 6.58
N GLY A 40 -9.44 7.08 5.75
CA GLY A 40 -9.23 8.37 5.06
C GLY A 40 -10.21 8.59 3.92
N ALA A 41 -10.54 7.54 3.21
CA ALA A 41 -11.42 7.58 2.07
C ALA A 41 -12.85 7.98 2.44
N VAL A 42 -13.55 8.57 1.46
CA VAL A 42 -14.96 8.94 1.54
C VAL A 42 -15.76 8.06 0.59
N VAL A 43 -16.43 7.03 1.12
CA VAL A 43 -17.27 6.13 0.32
C VAL A 43 -18.70 6.70 0.26
N ARG A 44 -19.20 6.96 -0.95
CA ARG A 44 -20.51 7.56 -1.17
C ARG A 44 -21.60 6.55 -1.42
N SER A 45 -21.27 5.38 -1.91
CA SER A 45 -22.25 4.34 -2.21
C SER A 45 -21.67 2.95 -1.98
N LEU A 46 -22.47 2.06 -1.39
CA LEU A 46 -22.20 0.63 -1.28
C LEU A 46 -22.76 -0.17 -2.47
N ASP A 47 -23.44 0.49 -3.41
CA ASP A 47 -23.94 -0.16 -4.62
C ASP A 47 -22.76 -0.52 -5.54
N PRO A 48 -22.50 -1.81 -5.83
CA PRO A 48 -21.41 -2.22 -6.70
C PRO A 48 -21.49 -1.67 -8.11
N SER A 49 -22.70 -1.31 -8.59
CA SER A 49 -22.91 -0.71 -9.92
C SER A 49 -22.47 0.75 -10.01
N VAL A 50 -22.31 1.42 -8.88
CA VAL A 50 -21.83 2.81 -8.81
C VAL A 50 -20.30 2.80 -8.75
N ALA A 51 -19.68 3.35 -9.79
CA ALA A 51 -18.22 3.46 -9.84
C ALA A 51 -17.70 4.39 -8.74
N ALA A 52 -16.57 4.04 -8.15
CA ALA A 52 -15.87 4.91 -7.20
C ALA A 52 -15.31 6.13 -7.93
N GLY A 53 -15.28 7.27 -7.25
CA GLY A 53 -14.80 8.53 -7.80
C GLY A 53 -13.27 8.60 -7.92
N ASN A 54 -12.55 7.73 -7.20
CA ASN A 54 -11.09 7.66 -7.21
C ASN A 54 -10.60 6.29 -6.69
N PRO A 55 -9.32 5.95 -6.88
CA PRO A 55 -8.76 4.66 -6.43
C PRO A 55 -8.88 4.42 -4.92
N GLU A 56 -8.67 5.45 -4.09
CA GLU A 56 -8.79 5.34 -2.63
C GLU A 56 -10.23 5.01 -2.19
N GLU A 57 -11.23 5.64 -2.82
CA GLU A 57 -12.65 5.28 -2.63
C GLU A 57 -12.94 3.86 -3.11
N ALA A 58 -12.33 3.42 -4.23
CA ALA A 58 -12.49 2.07 -4.76
C ALA A 58 -11.94 1.01 -3.78
N ASP A 59 -10.74 1.22 -3.26
CA ASP A 59 -10.14 0.34 -2.28
C ASP A 59 -10.98 0.26 -1.00
N ALA A 60 -11.38 1.40 -0.45
CA ALA A 60 -12.24 1.44 0.73
C ALA A 60 -13.60 0.78 0.47
N LYS A 61 -14.20 1.00 -0.70
CA LYS A 61 -15.46 0.35 -1.07
C LYS A 61 -15.31 -1.17 -1.13
N ASN A 62 -14.22 -1.68 -1.71
CA ASN A 62 -13.94 -3.12 -1.75
C ASN A 62 -13.83 -3.70 -0.33
N GLU A 63 -13.22 -2.97 0.61
CA GLU A 63 -13.14 -3.40 2.01
C GLU A 63 -14.54 -3.44 2.67
N LEU A 64 -15.38 -2.41 2.46
CA LEU A 64 -16.74 -2.39 2.99
C LEU A 64 -17.61 -3.50 2.36
N ASP A 65 -17.49 -3.71 1.06
CA ASP A 65 -18.19 -4.77 0.33
C ASP A 65 -17.83 -6.16 0.86
N SER A 66 -16.58 -6.38 1.28
CA SER A 66 -16.13 -7.64 1.85
C SER A 66 -16.84 -8.01 3.16
N LEU A 67 -17.30 -7.01 3.91
CA LEU A 67 -18.09 -7.23 5.13
C LEU A 67 -19.52 -7.72 4.80
N LEU A 68 -20.05 -7.33 3.65
CA LEU A 68 -21.42 -7.58 3.21
C LEU A 68 -21.54 -8.85 2.36
N TYR A 69 -20.48 -9.18 1.60
CA TYR A 69 -20.50 -10.27 0.63
C TYR A 69 -19.43 -11.30 0.96
N ASP A 70 -19.83 -12.57 0.95
CA ASP A 70 -18.90 -13.68 0.97
C ASP A 70 -18.44 -13.95 -0.48
N ARG A 71 -17.21 -13.59 -0.79
CA ARG A 71 -16.60 -13.79 -2.11
C ARG A 71 -16.44 -15.27 -2.51
N HIS A 72 -16.74 -16.20 -1.60
CA HIS A 72 -16.67 -17.64 -1.84
C HIS A 72 -18.06 -18.27 -2.07
N GLY A 73 -19.14 -17.49 -2.09
CA GLY A 73 -20.48 -17.93 -2.41
C GLY A 73 -20.69 -18.00 -3.93
N GLU A 74 -21.37 -19.05 -4.41
CA GLU A 74 -21.63 -19.30 -5.83
C GLU A 74 -22.53 -18.24 -6.51
N ASP A 75 -23.18 -17.38 -5.75
CA ASP A 75 -24.15 -16.39 -6.25
C ASP A 75 -23.69 -14.95 -5.99
N GLY A 76 -22.64 -14.51 -6.64
CA GLY A 76 -22.13 -13.12 -6.57
C GLY A 76 -23.11 -12.04 -7.06
N ALA A 77 -24.43 -12.29 -7.05
CA ALA A 77 -25.43 -11.33 -7.43
C ALA A 77 -25.80 -10.43 -6.23
N PHE A 78 -25.52 -9.15 -6.37
CA PHE A 78 -26.00 -8.11 -5.45
C PHE A 78 -27.53 -8.06 -5.48
N VAL A 79 -28.15 -8.39 -4.36
CA VAL A 79 -29.59 -8.20 -4.13
C VAL A 79 -29.77 -7.22 -2.96
N GLY A 80 -29.53 -5.93 -3.23
CA GLY A 80 -29.65 -4.87 -2.21
C GLY A 80 -28.55 -4.91 -1.15
N VAL A 81 -28.80 -4.32 0.02
CA VAL A 81 -27.84 -4.19 1.14
C VAL A 81 -27.78 -5.47 2.01
N ALA A 82 -28.45 -6.54 1.62
CA ALA A 82 -28.48 -7.82 2.30
C ALA A 82 -27.60 -8.84 1.58
N GLY A 83 -26.31 -8.82 1.88
CA GLY A 83 -25.37 -9.80 1.36
C GLY A 83 -25.28 -11.07 2.23
N SER A 84 -24.56 -12.08 1.73
CA SER A 84 -24.24 -13.32 2.43
C SER A 84 -23.09 -13.18 3.44
N GLY A 85 -22.56 -11.96 3.59
CA GLY A 85 -21.37 -11.67 4.39
C GLY A 85 -21.54 -11.76 5.89
N ALA A 86 -20.43 -11.56 6.59
CA ALA A 86 -20.34 -11.63 8.04
C ALA A 86 -21.13 -10.53 8.77
N PHE A 87 -21.44 -9.43 8.06
CA PHE A 87 -22.14 -8.28 8.63
C PHE A 87 -23.26 -7.80 7.70
N ARG A 88 -24.18 -7.01 8.28
CA ARG A 88 -25.29 -6.35 7.58
C ARG A 88 -25.27 -4.87 7.89
N VAL A 89 -25.55 -4.01 6.90
CA VAL A 89 -25.66 -2.57 7.13
C VAL A 89 -26.82 -2.31 8.08
N SER A 90 -26.55 -1.64 9.19
CA SER A 90 -27.57 -1.18 10.16
C SER A 90 -27.77 0.33 10.14
N ALA A 91 -26.74 1.10 9.77
CA ALA A 91 -26.86 2.54 9.54
C ALA A 91 -25.86 2.99 8.47
N TRP A 92 -26.29 3.93 7.65
CA TRP A 92 -25.47 4.52 6.60
C TRP A 92 -25.69 6.04 6.55
N ASP A 93 -24.60 6.79 6.75
CA ASP A 93 -24.53 8.23 6.54
C ASP A 93 -23.47 8.48 5.47
N GLU A 94 -23.92 8.80 4.27
CA GLU A 94 -23.12 8.89 3.06
C GLU A 94 -21.85 9.72 3.25
N GLY A 95 -20.70 9.11 2.97
CA GLY A 95 -19.40 9.77 3.04
C GLY A 95 -18.92 10.13 4.44
N LYS A 96 -19.64 9.74 5.50
CA LYS A 96 -19.27 10.07 6.87
C LYS A 96 -19.15 8.86 7.78
N ARG A 97 -20.18 8.02 7.82
CA ARG A 97 -20.26 6.94 8.80
C ARG A 97 -21.06 5.77 8.28
N ALA A 98 -20.58 4.57 8.56
CA ALA A 98 -21.32 3.33 8.37
C ALA A 98 -21.33 2.51 9.66
N VAL A 99 -22.44 1.82 9.93
CA VAL A 99 -22.53 0.83 11.01
C VAL A 99 -22.97 -0.48 10.41
N PHE A 100 -22.19 -1.50 10.66
CA PHE A 100 -22.44 -2.88 10.23
C PHE A 100 -22.71 -3.73 11.48
N ALA A 101 -23.88 -4.37 11.56
CA ALA A 101 -24.23 -5.30 12.62
C ALA A 101 -23.82 -6.72 12.25
N ALA A 102 -23.40 -7.52 13.23
CA ALA A 102 -23.05 -8.92 13.02
C ALA A 102 -24.23 -9.70 12.42
N ASN A 103 -23.93 -10.54 11.43
CA ASN A 103 -24.91 -11.46 10.85
C ASN A 103 -24.93 -12.76 11.68
N GLU A 104 -26.03 -12.95 12.41
CA GLU A 104 -26.20 -14.14 13.29
C GLU A 104 -26.21 -15.45 12.48
N ASP A 105 -26.64 -15.40 11.21
CA ASP A 105 -26.78 -16.54 10.32
C ASP A 105 -25.60 -16.71 9.36
N TYR A 106 -24.47 -16.04 9.64
CA TYR A 106 -23.30 -16.14 8.76
C TYR A 106 -22.79 -17.58 8.69
N ARG A 107 -22.57 -18.10 7.48
CA ARG A 107 -22.23 -19.52 7.24
C ARG A 107 -20.95 -20.00 7.94
N ALA A 108 -19.96 -19.12 8.14
CA ALA A 108 -18.71 -19.45 8.83
C ALA A 108 -18.81 -19.26 10.35
N GLY A 109 -20.00 -18.94 10.87
CA GLY A 109 -20.26 -18.65 12.27
C GLY A 109 -20.37 -17.16 12.53
N ARG A 110 -21.15 -16.78 13.53
CA ARG A 110 -21.35 -15.38 13.93
C ARG A 110 -20.01 -14.71 14.21
N PRO A 111 -19.76 -13.49 13.71
CA PRO A 111 -18.61 -12.69 14.09
C PRO A 111 -18.52 -12.46 15.60
N PHE A 112 -17.30 -12.30 16.12
CA PHE A 112 -17.14 -12.08 17.57
C PHE A 112 -17.59 -10.70 18.02
N VAL A 113 -17.41 -9.65 17.19
CA VAL A 113 -17.91 -8.30 17.50
C VAL A 113 -19.40 -8.18 17.14
N ASP A 114 -20.17 -7.43 17.93
CA ASP A 114 -21.59 -7.20 17.66
C ASP A 114 -21.80 -6.24 16.49
N SER A 115 -20.88 -5.30 16.33
CA SER A 115 -20.95 -4.31 15.26
C SER A 115 -19.57 -3.76 14.91
N ILE A 116 -19.48 -3.23 13.68
CA ILE A 116 -18.36 -2.42 13.20
C ILE A 116 -18.90 -1.04 12.92
N GLU A 117 -18.31 -0.01 13.53
CA GLU A 117 -18.56 1.38 13.21
C GLU A 117 -17.38 1.95 12.42
N ILE A 118 -17.63 2.40 11.20
CA ILE A 118 -16.62 2.97 10.31
C ILE A 118 -16.85 4.47 10.18
N GLN A 119 -15.86 5.27 10.55
CA GLN A 119 -15.83 6.70 10.32
C GLN A 119 -14.97 7.00 9.08
N MET A 120 -15.53 7.75 8.14
CA MET A 120 -14.92 8.04 6.83
C MET A 120 -14.38 9.47 6.78
N GLY A 121 -13.47 9.74 5.82
CA GLY A 121 -12.92 11.07 5.60
C GLY A 121 -12.04 11.57 6.77
N ARG A 122 -11.52 10.66 7.60
CA ARG A 122 -10.66 11.00 8.73
C ARG A 122 -9.26 11.38 8.25
N SER A 123 -8.75 12.51 8.70
CA SER A 123 -7.38 12.89 8.38
C SER A 123 -6.37 11.88 8.95
N THR A 124 -5.21 11.77 8.34
CA THR A 124 -4.11 10.92 8.87
C THR A 124 -3.77 11.25 10.31
N HIS A 125 -3.71 12.55 10.64
CA HIS A 125 -3.44 13.02 11.99
C HIS A 125 -4.51 12.54 12.99
N ASP A 126 -5.80 12.68 12.64
CA ASP A 126 -6.90 12.25 13.51
C ASP A 126 -6.87 10.74 13.74
N ARG A 127 -6.66 9.94 12.68
CA ARG A 127 -6.59 8.48 12.77
C ARG A 127 -5.48 8.02 13.73
N VAL A 128 -4.29 8.60 13.63
CA VAL A 128 -3.19 8.27 14.55
C VAL A 128 -3.52 8.72 15.98
N LEU A 129 -4.04 9.93 16.16
CA LEU A 129 -4.41 10.46 17.46
C LEU A 129 -5.53 9.65 18.13
N ASP A 130 -6.56 9.25 17.37
CA ASP A 130 -7.69 8.50 17.91
C ASP A 130 -7.29 7.04 18.27
N LEU A 131 -6.30 6.46 17.57
CA LEU A 131 -5.66 5.22 17.98
C LEU A 131 -4.89 5.38 19.31
N GLU A 132 -4.06 6.44 19.45
CA GLU A 132 -3.31 6.75 20.67
C GLU A 132 -4.24 6.95 21.88
N LEU A 133 -5.36 7.62 21.66
CA LEU A 133 -6.37 7.90 22.68
C LEU A 133 -7.35 6.75 22.92
N ASN A 134 -7.19 5.61 22.25
CA ASN A 134 -8.11 4.47 22.29
C ASN A 134 -9.56 4.83 21.89
N LYS A 135 -9.74 5.84 21.04
CA LYS A 135 -11.04 6.19 20.44
C LYS A 135 -11.32 5.38 19.18
N ALA A 136 -10.28 5.02 18.42
CA ALA A 136 -10.31 4.06 17.33
C ALA A 136 -9.69 2.73 17.76
N ASP A 137 -10.14 1.63 17.16
CA ASP A 137 -9.61 0.29 17.40
C ASP A 137 -8.76 -0.20 16.24
N PHE A 138 -9.05 0.31 15.05
CA PHE A 138 -8.39 -0.03 13.81
C PHE A 138 -8.37 1.17 12.87
N ALA A 139 -7.22 1.46 12.30
CA ALA A 139 -7.08 2.40 11.20
C ALA A 139 -5.88 2.04 10.33
N GLN A 140 -6.00 2.25 9.01
CA GLN A 140 -4.85 2.26 8.12
C GLN A 140 -4.09 3.57 8.30
N ILE A 141 -2.78 3.48 8.46
CA ILE A 141 -1.88 4.63 8.62
C ILE A 141 -0.79 4.60 7.54
N PRO A 142 -0.26 5.76 7.12
CA PRO A 142 0.86 5.80 6.18
C PRO A 142 2.09 5.08 6.71
N ALA A 143 2.84 4.43 5.82
CA ALA A 143 4.03 3.67 6.18
C ALA A 143 5.07 4.53 6.92
N GLU A 144 5.28 5.77 6.48
CA GLU A 144 6.22 6.71 7.09
C GLU A 144 5.87 7.11 8.54
N LEU A 145 4.63 6.87 8.98
CA LEU A 145 4.19 7.13 10.36
C LEU A 145 4.19 5.89 11.24
N ALA A 146 4.45 4.70 10.70
CA ALA A 146 4.42 3.43 11.43
C ALA A 146 5.27 3.46 12.70
N ARG A 147 6.52 3.90 12.57
CA ARG A 147 7.46 4.00 13.68
C ARG A 147 7.01 5.02 14.72
N GLN A 148 6.58 6.19 14.29
CA GLN A 148 6.10 7.24 15.20
C GLN A 148 4.88 6.78 16.00
N ALA A 149 3.92 6.10 15.35
CA ALA A 149 2.75 5.53 16.02
C ALA A 149 3.15 4.47 17.05
N ALA A 150 4.10 3.58 16.69
CA ALA A 150 4.61 2.55 17.59
C ALA A 150 5.32 3.16 18.82
N ASP A 151 6.15 4.20 18.63
CA ASP A 151 6.83 4.92 19.71
C ASP A 151 5.84 5.58 20.69
N ARG A 152 4.61 5.90 20.22
CA ARG A 152 3.52 6.45 21.03
C ARG A 152 2.60 5.39 21.62
N GLY A 153 2.94 4.11 21.48
CA GLY A 153 2.24 2.99 22.10
C GLY A 153 1.10 2.40 21.27
N VAL A 154 0.90 2.84 20.03
CA VAL A 154 -0.01 2.18 19.09
C VAL A 154 0.61 0.86 18.65
N ARG A 155 -0.17 -0.22 18.70
CA ARG A 155 0.28 -1.50 18.14
C ARG A 155 0.18 -1.43 16.62
N VAL A 156 1.30 -1.59 15.94
CA VAL A 156 1.40 -1.52 14.49
C VAL A 156 1.51 -2.92 13.89
N SER A 157 0.77 -3.17 12.80
CA SER A 157 0.86 -4.36 11.96
C SER A 157 1.21 -3.95 10.55
N THR A 158 2.25 -4.56 9.97
CA THR A 158 2.79 -4.19 8.66
C THR A 158 2.74 -5.39 7.72
N SER A 159 2.26 -5.21 6.48
CA SER A 159 2.23 -6.26 5.45
C SER A 159 3.61 -6.50 4.83
N GLN A 160 3.71 -7.52 3.97
CA GLN A 160 4.74 -7.51 2.93
C GLN A 160 4.53 -6.27 2.05
N PRO A 161 5.60 -5.67 1.49
CA PRO A 161 5.45 -4.55 0.56
C PRO A 161 4.62 -4.98 -0.65
N ASP A 162 3.46 -4.37 -0.85
CA ASP A 162 2.48 -4.71 -1.89
C ASP A 162 2.02 -3.50 -2.72
N GLU A 163 2.54 -2.32 -2.42
CA GLU A 163 2.27 -1.09 -3.16
C GLU A 163 3.56 -0.51 -3.75
N LEU A 164 3.61 -0.38 -5.07
CA LEU A 164 4.72 0.24 -5.80
C LEU A 164 4.44 1.72 -6.04
N LEU A 165 5.34 2.59 -5.63
CA LEU A 165 5.42 3.95 -6.15
C LEU A 165 6.36 3.97 -7.34
N ALA A 166 5.89 4.42 -8.50
CA ALA A 166 6.66 4.52 -9.73
C ALA A 166 6.60 5.91 -10.35
N LEU A 167 7.65 6.32 -11.04
CA LEU A 167 7.65 7.48 -11.93
C LEU A 167 7.36 6.98 -13.34
N VAL A 168 6.33 7.53 -13.98
CA VAL A 168 5.90 7.14 -15.32
C VAL A 168 6.03 8.32 -16.27
N PHE A 169 6.83 8.16 -17.33
CA PHE A 169 6.93 9.12 -18.41
C PHE A 169 5.74 9.00 -19.35
N LEU A 170 4.97 10.07 -19.48
CA LEU A 170 3.75 10.07 -20.26
C LEU A 170 4.04 10.01 -21.77
N LYS A 171 3.26 9.21 -22.49
CA LYS A 171 3.37 9.10 -23.96
C LYS A 171 3.06 10.43 -24.65
N GLY A 172 3.66 10.65 -25.82
CA GLY A 172 3.37 11.82 -26.66
C GLY A 172 3.94 13.13 -26.14
N ARG A 173 4.93 13.09 -25.24
CA ARG A 173 5.64 14.27 -24.72
C ARG A 173 6.99 14.42 -25.39
N THR A 174 7.14 15.46 -26.20
CA THR A 174 8.35 15.68 -27.03
C THR A 174 9.65 15.60 -26.23
N THR A 175 9.67 16.16 -25.01
CA THR A 175 10.86 16.15 -24.15
C THR A 175 11.21 14.74 -23.69
N THR A 176 10.22 13.93 -23.32
CA THR A 176 10.41 12.58 -22.78
C THR A 176 10.39 11.48 -23.85
N GLU A 177 10.13 11.80 -25.11
CA GLU A 177 10.41 10.88 -26.23
C GLU A 177 11.91 10.60 -26.39
N ASN A 178 12.78 11.54 -25.99
CA ASN A 178 14.21 11.31 -25.96
C ASN A 178 14.58 10.35 -24.81
N ALA A 179 15.00 9.13 -25.17
CA ALA A 179 15.40 8.10 -24.20
C ALA A 179 16.53 8.54 -23.26
N ARG A 180 17.46 9.40 -23.75
CA ARG A 180 18.56 9.90 -22.93
C ARG A 180 18.10 10.80 -21.79
N VAL A 181 17.01 11.56 -21.98
CA VAL A 181 16.41 12.38 -20.92
C VAL A 181 15.83 11.50 -19.84
N ARG A 182 15.11 10.44 -20.24
CA ARG A 182 14.53 9.46 -19.29
C ARG A 182 15.63 8.74 -18.53
N GLU A 183 16.64 8.22 -19.22
CA GLU A 183 17.79 7.55 -18.64
C GLU A 183 18.55 8.45 -17.65
N ALA A 184 18.79 9.71 -18.00
CA ALA A 184 19.48 10.65 -17.12
C ALA A 184 18.68 10.93 -15.85
N LEU A 185 17.34 11.08 -15.94
CA LEU A 185 16.48 11.27 -14.77
C LEU A 185 16.44 10.00 -13.91
N GLU A 186 16.27 8.82 -14.50
CA GLU A 186 16.25 7.56 -13.79
C GLU A 186 17.54 7.33 -12.98
N ARG A 187 18.70 7.56 -13.62
CA ARG A 187 20.01 7.32 -12.99
C ARG A 187 20.33 8.27 -11.85
N CYS A 188 19.70 9.44 -11.78
CA CYS A 188 19.95 10.38 -10.68
C CYS A 188 19.08 10.12 -9.45
N ILE A 189 18.02 9.32 -9.53
CA ILE A 189 17.09 9.12 -8.43
C ILE A 189 17.71 8.23 -7.35
N ASP A 190 17.89 8.79 -6.15
CA ASP A 190 18.40 8.08 -4.98
C ASP A 190 17.25 7.42 -4.20
N ARG A 191 16.93 6.18 -4.59
CA ARG A 191 15.88 5.37 -3.97
C ARG A 191 16.18 5.04 -2.52
N ALA A 192 17.46 4.85 -2.18
CA ALA A 192 17.87 4.56 -0.80
C ALA A 192 17.57 5.73 0.14
N THR A 193 17.77 6.96 -0.32
CA THR A 193 17.39 8.15 0.45
C THR A 193 15.87 8.25 0.63
N ILE A 194 15.07 7.92 -0.39
CA ILE A 194 13.61 7.91 -0.28
C ILE A 194 13.20 6.91 0.83
N VAL A 195 13.69 5.68 0.79
CA VAL A 195 13.36 4.66 1.81
C VAL A 195 13.84 5.07 3.20
N ASN A 196 15.10 5.49 3.31
CA ASN A 196 15.69 5.73 4.63
C ASN A 196 15.16 6.96 5.36
N PHE A 197 14.85 8.04 4.63
CA PHE A 197 14.51 9.32 5.23
C PHE A 197 13.05 9.73 5.04
N ILE A 198 12.42 9.42 3.91
CA ILE A 198 11.02 9.76 3.68
C ILE A 198 10.13 8.67 4.25
N LEU A 199 10.37 7.40 3.90
CA LEU A 199 9.61 6.25 4.41
C LEU A 199 10.07 5.78 5.80
N GLN A 200 11.03 6.44 6.45
CA GLN A 200 11.54 6.06 7.77
C GLN A 200 11.97 4.59 7.87
N LYS A 201 12.43 4.02 6.77
CA LYS A 201 12.82 2.60 6.56
C LYS A 201 11.63 1.63 6.46
N GLU A 202 10.42 2.12 6.33
CA GLU A 202 9.24 1.29 6.07
C GLU A 202 9.05 1.13 4.56
N GLY A 203 9.68 0.10 3.98
CA GLY A 203 9.67 -0.18 2.56
C GLY A 203 11.05 -0.58 2.03
N GLU A 204 11.11 -0.80 0.73
CA GLU A 204 12.35 -1.23 0.05
C GLU A 204 12.52 -0.54 -1.31
N PRO A 205 13.78 -0.26 -1.74
CA PRO A 205 14.04 0.30 -3.06
C PRO A 205 13.55 -0.65 -4.16
N ALA A 206 12.85 -0.11 -5.15
CA ALA A 206 12.33 -0.87 -6.29
C ALA A 206 13.16 -0.65 -7.55
N GLY A 207 13.63 -1.74 -8.16
CA GLY A 207 14.24 -1.74 -9.50
C GLY A 207 13.29 -2.35 -10.55
N GLY A 208 12.38 -3.24 -10.13
CA GLY A 208 11.39 -3.90 -10.96
C GLY A 208 9.95 -3.56 -10.58
N LEU A 209 9.02 -4.05 -11.40
CA LEU A 209 7.57 -3.88 -11.24
C LEU A 209 6.93 -4.90 -10.29
N LEU A 210 7.67 -5.91 -9.86
CA LEU A 210 7.23 -6.90 -8.88
C LEU A 210 8.19 -6.94 -7.69
N PRO A 211 7.71 -7.10 -6.45
CA PRO A 211 8.59 -7.19 -5.29
C PRO A 211 9.30 -8.54 -5.21
N GLN A 212 10.43 -8.59 -4.50
CA GLN A 212 11.27 -9.80 -4.39
C GLN A 212 10.50 -11.00 -3.82
N TRP A 213 9.65 -10.78 -2.83
CA TRP A 213 8.91 -11.86 -2.19
C TRP A 213 7.89 -12.54 -3.13
N SER A 214 7.40 -11.81 -4.14
CA SER A 214 6.44 -12.32 -5.13
C SER A 214 7.14 -12.92 -6.35
N SER A 215 8.04 -12.16 -7.01
CA SER A 215 8.68 -12.57 -8.26
C SER A 215 9.89 -13.49 -8.08
N GLY A 216 10.62 -13.33 -6.98
CA GLY A 216 11.92 -13.96 -6.79
C GLY A 216 13.05 -13.39 -7.66
N THR A 217 12.76 -12.42 -8.55
CA THR A 217 13.70 -11.89 -9.56
C THR A 217 13.99 -10.40 -9.40
N ALA A 218 13.35 -9.70 -8.46
CA ALA A 218 13.52 -8.24 -8.30
C ALA A 218 14.97 -7.80 -8.08
N PHE A 219 15.81 -8.64 -7.46
CA PHE A 219 17.23 -8.38 -7.24
C PHE A 219 18.06 -8.29 -8.53
N LEU A 220 17.53 -8.72 -9.67
CA LEU A 220 18.18 -8.60 -10.98
C LEU A 220 18.08 -7.20 -11.58
N PHE A 221 17.21 -6.35 -11.02
CA PHE A 221 17.06 -4.96 -11.42
C PHE A 221 17.85 -4.04 -10.49
N SER A 222 18.63 -3.11 -11.08
CA SER A 222 19.42 -2.17 -10.30
C SER A 222 18.53 -1.13 -9.61
N THR A 223 18.82 -0.86 -8.34
CA THR A 223 18.20 0.20 -7.56
C THR A 223 19.15 1.36 -7.26
N GLU A 224 20.40 1.26 -7.72
CA GLU A 224 21.46 2.21 -7.39
C GLU A 224 21.36 3.49 -8.22
N ALA A 225 21.55 4.63 -7.55
CA ALA A 225 21.70 5.91 -8.22
C ALA A 225 23.11 6.08 -8.78
N ASN A 226 23.21 6.67 -9.96
CA ASN A 226 24.49 7.05 -10.58
C ASN A 226 24.44 8.47 -11.15
N ALA A 227 24.48 9.46 -10.26
CA ALA A 227 24.42 10.87 -10.64
C ALA A 227 25.59 11.31 -11.56
N ARG A 228 26.73 10.65 -11.48
CA ARG A 228 27.87 10.92 -12.40
C ARG A 228 27.51 10.52 -13.82
N SER A 229 27.01 9.30 -14.00
CA SER A 229 26.56 8.82 -15.31
C SER A 229 25.44 9.67 -15.88
N ALA A 230 24.49 10.12 -15.05
CA ALA A 230 23.45 11.05 -15.45
C ALA A 230 24.03 12.35 -16.03
N LYS A 231 25.05 12.92 -15.38
CA LYS A 231 25.75 14.13 -15.87
C LYS A 231 26.51 13.92 -17.18
N GLU A 232 27.02 12.73 -17.45
CA GLU A 232 27.74 12.41 -18.69
C GLU A 232 26.81 12.26 -19.90
N ILE A 233 25.54 11.92 -19.66
CA ILE A 233 24.51 11.81 -20.72
C ILE A 233 24.09 13.21 -21.23
N LEU A 234 23.94 14.18 -20.33
CA LEU A 234 23.36 15.51 -20.63
C LEU A 234 24.19 16.41 -21.54
N PRO A 235 25.53 16.50 -21.48
CA PRO A 235 26.32 17.36 -22.34
C PRO A 235 26.21 17.06 -23.87
N GLN A 236 25.70 15.88 -24.19
CA GLN A 236 25.41 15.47 -25.55
C GLN A 236 24.09 16.07 -26.08
N MET A 237 23.41 16.87 -25.26
CA MET A 237 22.15 17.54 -25.60
C MET A 237 22.38 19.05 -25.80
N SER A 238 21.65 19.62 -26.74
CA SER A 238 21.78 21.04 -27.12
C SER A 238 21.33 22.03 -26.05
N ALA A 239 20.51 21.57 -25.07
CA ALA A 239 20.04 22.37 -23.95
C ALA A 239 19.69 21.45 -22.74
N SER A 240 19.78 22.01 -21.52
CA SER A 240 19.31 21.31 -20.32
C SER A 240 17.80 21.03 -20.41
N PRO A 241 17.38 19.78 -20.23
CA PRO A 241 15.97 19.43 -20.33
C PRO A 241 15.18 20.10 -19.19
N LYS A 242 13.99 20.62 -19.54
CA LYS A 242 12.98 21.07 -18.58
C LYS A 242 11.85 20.08 -18.62
N LEU A 243 11.51 19.54 -17.48
CA LEU A 243 10.46 18.53 -17.30
C LEU A 243 9.46 18.99 -16.25
N VAL A 244 8.21 18.58 -16.42
CA VAL A 244 7.15 18.76 -15.41
C VAL A 244 6.81 17.41 -14.81
N LEU A 245 7.02 17.26 -13.49
CA LEU A 245 6.64 16.08 -12.72
C LEU A 245 5.33 16.35 -11.98
N GLY A 246 4.30 15.61 -12.34
CA GLY A 246 3.01 15.61 -11.66
C GLY A 246 3.00 14.66 -10.47
N TYR A 247 2.29 15.05 -9.40
CA TYR A 247 2.02 14.24 -8.22
C TYR A 247 0.64 14.55 -7.67
N ASP A 248 0.03 13.63 -6.91
CA ASP A 248 -1.28 13.86 -6.30
C ASP A 248 -1.18 14.93 -5.20
N SER A 249 -1.98 16.00 -5.36
CA SER A 249 -2.02 17.11 -4.40
C SER A 249 -2.52 16.72 -3.00
N ALA A 250 -3.24 15.62 -2.88
CA ALA A 250 -3.71 15.09 -1.62
C ALA A 250 -2.71 14.15 -0.92
N ASP A 251 -1.68 13.69 -1.66
CA ASP A 251 -0.69 12.73 -1.16
C ASP A 251 0.60 13.45 -0.72
N THR A 252 0.79 13.55 0.59
CA THR A 252 1.99 14.18 1.19
C THR A 252 3.27 13.38 0.97
N LEU A 253 3.16 12.07 0.82
CA LEU A 253 4.30 11.21 0.52
C LEU A 253 4.76 11.42 -0.92
N GLU A 254 3.83 11.43 -1.90
CA GLU A 254 4.17 11.72 -3.29
C GLU A 254 4.80 13.10 -3.43
N GLN A 255 4.29 14.11 -2.72
CA GLN A 255 4.91 15.43 -2.68
C GLN A 255 6.36 15.36 -2.19
N SER A 256 6.61 14.70 -1.06
CA SER A 256 7.96 14.59 -0.47
C SER A 256 8.92 13.83 -1.39
N VAL A 257 8.44 12.79 -2.07
CA VAL A 257 9.22 12.02 -3.05
C VAL A 257 9.50 12.88 -4.29
N ALA A 258 8.52 13.62 -4.82
CA ALA A 258 8.70 14.52 -5.95
C ALA A 258 9.74 15.60 -5.65
N GLU A 259 9.69 16.21 -4.47
CA GLU A 259 10.68 17.19 -4.01
C GLU A 259 12.10 16.60 -3.94
N ARG A 260 12.22 15.35 -3.44
CA ARG A 260 13.51 14.65 -3.41
C ARG A 260 14.04 14.36 -4.81
N ILE A 261 13.17 13.89 -5.72
CA ILE A 261 13.54 13.67 -7.13
C ILE A 261 14.00 14.99 -7.79
N ALA A 262 13.32 16.11 -7.50
CA ALA A 262 13.70 17.41 -8.05
C ALA A 262 15.09 17.85 -7.56
N VAL A 263 15.45 17.57 -6.32
CA VAL A 263 16.81 17.82 -5.80
C VAL A 263 17.84 16.97 -6.54
N ASN A 264 17.60 15.67 -6.69
CA ASN A 264 18.49 14.77 -7.41
C ASN A 264 18.64 15.18 -8.90
N ALA A 265 17.54 15.53 -9.56
CA ALA A 265 17.52 16.01 -10.95
C ALA A 265 18.36 17.28 -11.11
N LYS A 266 18.22 18.25 -10.21
CA LYS A 266 18.99 19.50 -10.21
C LYS A 266 20.49 19.24 -10.07
N GLU A 267 20.89 18.33 -9.19
CA GLU A 267 22.29 17.93 -9.03
C GLU A 267 22.85 17.29 -10.29
N ALA A 268 22.02 16.60 -11.07
CA ALA A 268 22.39 16.02 -12.36
C ALA A 268 22.34 17.05 -13.53
N GLY A 269 21.80 18.25 -13.33
CA GLY A 269 21.67 19.29 -14.36
C GLY A 269 20.33 19.27 -15.12
N ILE A 270 19.32 18.57 -14.58
CA ILE A 270 17.95 18.53 -15.13
C ILE A 270 17.08 19.53 -14.36
N SER A 271 16.35 20.38 -15.09
CA SER A 271 15.35 21.27 -14.50
C SER A 271 14.01 20.56 -14.37
N LEU A 272 13.62 20.19 -13.14
CA LEU A 272 12.34 19.54 -12.85
C LEU A 272 11.40 20.52 -12.16
N VAL A 273 10.25 20.79 -12.78
CA VAL A 273 9.17 21.59 -12.21
C VAL A 273 8.13 20.67 -11.61
N LEU A 274 7.81 20.87 -10.33
CA LEU A 274 6.80 20.07 -9.63
C LEU A 274 5.41 20.64 -9.84
N ARG A 275 4.43 19.77 -10.09
CA ARG A 275 3.04 20.13 -10.28
C ARG A 275 2.14 19.26 -9.40
N ALA A 276 1.52 19.89 -8.42
CA ALA A 276 0.44 19.27 -7.67
C ALA A 276 -0.80 19.12 -8.56
N MET A 277 -1.33 17.93 -8.69
CA MET A 277 -2.47 17.60 -9.56
C MET A 277 -3.62 17.08 -8.70
N PRO A 278 -4.85 17.60 -8.87
CA PRO A 278 -6.00 17.03 -8.18
C PRO A 278 -6.32 15.63 -8.72
N ASN A 279 -6.89 14.78 -7.89
CA ASN A 279 -7.18 13.38 -8.21
C ASN A 279 -8.01 13.22 -9.51
N ALA A 280 -8.94 14.14 -9.79
CA ALA A 280 -9.71 14.14 -11.04
C ALA A 280 -8.84 14.25 -12.31
N GLU A 281 -7.72 15.00 -12.26
CA GLU A 281 -6.76 15.07 -13.36
C GLU A 281 -5.90 13.79 -13.44
N MET A 282 -5.63 13.16 -12.31
CA MET A 282 -4.91 11.89 -12.26
C MET A 282 -5.74 10.77 -12.90
N THR A 283 -7.03 10.72 -12.63
CA THR A 283 -7.96 9.69 -13.13
C THR A 283 -8.34 9.88 -14.60
N SER A 284 -8.55 11.12 -15.07
CA SER A 284 -8.96 11.40 -16.44
C SER A 284 -7.96 10.96 -17.51
N ALA A 285 -6.69 10.84 -17.16
CA ALA A 285 -5.66 10.31 -18.04
C ALA A 285 -5.80 8.79 -18.29
N HIS A 286 -6.45 8.06 -17.40
CA HIS A 286 -6.71 6.61 -17.56
C HIS A 286 -7.83 6.33 -18.57
N THR A 287 -8.77 7.24 -18.75
CA THR A 287 -9.96 7.05 -19.58
C THR A 287 -9.79 7.48 -21.04
N GLY A 288 -8.61 7.96 -21.45
CA GLY A 288 -8.37 8.40 -22.83
C GLY A 288 -9.16 9.66 -23.25
N SER A 289 -9.83 10.31 -22.31
CA SER A 289 -10.54 11.58 -22.56
C SER A 289 -9.52 12.67 -22.88
N GLU A 290 -9.71 13.37 -24.02
CA GLU A 290 -8.86 14.49 -24.41
C GLU A 290 -8.85 15.56 -23.30
N ALA A 291 -7.70 15.71 -22.64
CA ALA A 291 -7.50 16.82 -21.71
C ALA A 291 -7.61 18.17 -22.45
N PRO A 292 -8.07 19.25 -21.80
CA PRO A 292 -8.19 20.57 -22.43
C PRO A 292 -6.85 21.00 -23.02
N ARG A 293 -6.87 21.41 -24.28
CA ARG A 293 -5.69 21.89 -25.03
C ARG A 293 -5.21 23.22 -24.47
N GLY A 294 -4.26 23.17 -23.52
CA GLY A 294 -3.54 24.34 -23.01
C GLY A 294 -2.14 23.96 -22.55
N ASP A 295 -1.14 24.64 -23.04
CA ASP A 295 0.29 24.31 -22.93
C ASP A 295 0.84 24.25 -21.48
N ALA A 296 0.14 24.82 -20.52
CA ALA A 296 0.53 24.86 -19.10
C ALA A 296 -0.07 23.71 -18.24
N SER A 297 -0.93 22.86 -18.82
CA SER A 297 -1.69 21.83 -18.08
C SER A 297 -1.06 20.44 -18.10
N HIS A 298 0.11 20.25 -18.69
CA HIS A 298 0.59 18.91 -19.02
C HIS A 298 1.86 18.55 -18.24
N ALA A 299 1.79 17.48 -17.43
CA ALA A 299 2.97 16.81 -16.89
C ALA A 299 3.68 16.02 -17.99
N ASP A 300 5.03 15.97 -17.93
CA ASP A 300 5.87 15.11 -18.77
C ASP A 300 6.02 13.72 -18.15
N ALA A 301 6.02 13.67 -16.82
CA ALA A 301 6.03 12.45 -16.02
C ALA A 301 5.10 12.59 -14.82
N ARG A 302 4.68 11.46 -14.25
CA ARG A 302 3.85 11.42 -13.05
C ARG A 302 4.36 10.39 -12.05
N LEU A 303 4.15 10.67 -10.77
CA LEU A 303 4.19 9.64 -9.74
C LEU A 303 2.86 8.88 -9.78
N ILE A 304 2.94 7.57 -9.63
CA ILE A 304 1.77 6.68 -9.68
C ILE A 304 1.96 5.58 -8.66
N ARG A 305 0.91 5.30 -7.90
CA ARG A 305 0.84 4.15 -7.00
C ARG A 305 0.19 2.97 -7.70
N LEU A 306 0.80 1.81 -7.57
CA LEU A 306 0.31 0.54 -8.11
C LEU A 306 0.22 -0.46 -6.98
N ARG A 307 -0.99 -0.80 -6.57
CA ARG A 307 -1.23 -1.80 -5.55
C ARG A 307 -1.42 -3.17 -6.17
N MET A 308 -0.81 -4.18 -5.57
CA MET A 308 -0.95 -5.57 -6.04
C MET A 308 -2.37 -6.09 -5.74
N PRO A 309 -3.17 -6.46 -6.75
CA PRO A 309 -4.51 -7.03 -6.53
C PRO A 309 -4.46 -8.49 -6.12
N SER A 310 -3.28 -9.11 -6.11
CA SER A 310 -3.07 -10.52 -5.77
C SER A 310 -1.61 -10.78 -5.42
N PRO A 311 -1.30 -11.74 -4.52
CA PRO A 311 0.06 -12.17 -4.27
C PRO A 311 0.69 -12.93 -5.45
N LEU A 312 -0.12 -13.36 -6.43
CA LEU A 312 0.34 -14.09 -7.61
C LEU A 312 1.03 -13.14 -8.60
N PRO A 313 2.32 -13.37 -8.95
CA PRO A 313 3.11 -12.46 -9.78
C PRO A 313 2.44 -12.14 -11.11
N ARG A 314 1.88 -13.14 -11.78
CA ARG A 314 1.23 -12.97 -13.09
C ARG A 314 0.01 -12.05 -13.02
N VAL A 315 -0.82 -12.22 -11.98
CA VAL A 315 -2.04 -11.42 -11.81
C VAL A 315 -1.68 -9.96 -11.49
N ALA A 316 -0.73 -9.75 -10.56
CA ALA A 316 -0.25 -8.42 -10.21
C ALA A 316 0.41 -7.72 -11.41
N PHE A 317 1.28 -8.43 -12.14
CA PHE A 317 1.96 -7.89 -13.30
C PHE A 317 0.99 -7.50 -14.42
N ALA A 318 0.00 -8.35 -14.72
CA ALA A 318 -1.01 -8.05 -15.73
C ALA A 318 -1.82 -6.78 -15.39
N ALA A 319 -2.24 -6.63 -14.12
CA ALA A 319 -2.95 -5.44 -13.67
C ALA A 319 -2.08 -4.17 -13.76
N PHE A 320 -0.79 -4.28 -13.46
CA PHE A 320 0.14 -3.15 -13.61
C PHE A 320 0.32 -2.75 -15.06
N ILE A 321 0.46 -3.71 -15.98
CA ILE A 321 0.55 -3.43 -17.41
C ILE A 321 -0.72 -2.77 -17.92
N GLU A 322 -1.89 -3.24 -17.52
CA GLU A 322 -3.17 -2.63 -17.88
C GLU A 322 -3.24 -1.15 -17.45
N THR A 323 -2.76 -0.83 -16.25
CA THR A 323 -2.71 0.55 -15.75
C THR A 323 -1.65 1.40 -16.44
N LEU A 324 -0.46 0.84 -16.71
CA LEU A 324 0.69 1.58 -17.23
C LEU A 324 0.65 1.79 -18.74
N SER A 325 0.09 0.83 -19.51
CA SER A 325 0.09 0.88 -20.99
C SER A 325 -0.55 2.14 -21.56
N PRO A 326 -1.73 2.59 -21.12
CA PRO A 326 -2.33 3.80 -21.65
C PRO A 326 -1.53 5.05 -21.31
N LEU A 327 -0.81 5.08 -20.21
CA LEU A 327 -0.04 6.22 -19.73
C LEU A 327 1.34 6.31 -20.39
N ALA A 328 2.11 5.24 -20.30
CA ALA A 328 3.48 5.19 -20.78
C ALA A 328 3.60 4.86 -22.28
N GLY A 329 2.52 4.37 -22.91
CA GLY A 329 2.57 3.89 -24.28
C GLY A 329 3.48 2.67 -24.45
N ILE A 330 3.59 1.83 -23.42
CA ILE A 330 4.17 0.49 -23.53
C ILE A 330 3.18 -0.39 -24.29
N GLY A 331 3.69 -1.14 -25.28
CA GLY A 331 2.86 -2.01 -26.10
C GLY A 331 2.09 -3.02 -25.25
N GLU A 332 0.98 -3.53 -25.78
CA GLU A 332 0.22 -4.61 -25.16
C GLU A 332 1.13 -5.85 -25.03
N SER A 333 1.73 -6.00 -23.86
CA SER A 333 2.52 -7.18 -23.51
C SER A 333 1.55 -8.22 -22.94
N SER A 334 0.93 -9.02 -23.81
CA SER A 334 0.10 -10.13 -23.36
C SER A 334 1.00 -11.24 -22.82
N LEU A 335 0.93 -11.46 -21.51
CA LEU A 335 1.52 -12.68 -20.93
C LEU A 335 0.68 -13.90 -21.33
N PRO A 336 1.32 -15.01 -21.71
CA PRO A 336 0.62 -16.27 -21.88
C PRO A 336 -0.15 -16.67 -20.61
N GLU A 337 -1.23 -17.42 -20.78
CA GLU A 337 -2.03 -17.90 -19.64
C GLU A 337 -1.19 -18.71 -18.63
N ASN A 338 -0.19 -19.43 -19.12
CA ASN A 338 0.75 -20.25 -18.37
C ASN A 338 2.16 -19.64 -18.32
N ALA A 339 2.27 -18.30 -18.27
CA ALA A 339 3.57 -17.62 -18.22
C ALA A 339 4.41 -18.12 -17.04
N SER A 340 5.63 -18.54 -17.33
CA SER A 340 6.63 -18.89 -16.32
C SER A 340 7.19 -17.63 -15.63
N ALA A 341 7.92 -17.82 -14.54
CA ALA A 341 8.63 -16.70 -13.89
C ALA A 341 9.66 -16.05 -14.84
N GLU A 342 10.26 -16.84 -15.74
CA GLU A 342 11.20 -16.35 -16.76
C GLU A 342 10.48 -15.50 -17.82
N ASP A 343 9.29 -15.89 -18.26
CA ASP A 343 8.51 -15.10 -19.20
C ASP A 343 8.13 -13.75 -18.60
N ILE A 344 7.67 -13.73 -17.34
CA ILE A 344 7.33 -12.49 -16.61
C ILE A 344 8.57 -11.61 -16.50
N TYR A 345 9.71 -12.17 -16.09
CA TYR A 345 10.97 -11.44 -15.97
C TYR A 345 11.41 -10.81 -17.30
N ASN A 346 11.34 -11.55 -18.41
CA ASN A 346 11.75 -11.05 -19.71
C ASN A 346 10.87 -9.89 -20.20
N VAL A 347 9.55 -9.97 -19.97
CA VAL A 347 8.63 -8.88 -20.29
C VAL A 347 8.87 -7.68 -19.38
N GLU A 348 8.98 -7.91 -18.08
CA GLU A 348 9.29 -6.88 -17.09
C GLU A 348 10.58 -6.12 -17.45
N ARG A 349 11.64 -6.88 -17.75
CA ARG A 349 12.92 -6.32 -18.16
C ARG A 349 12.80 -5.46 -19.42
N SER A 350 12.07 -5.91 -20.42
CA SER A 350 11.83 -5.12 -21.64
C SER A 350 11.15 -3.78 -21.35
N ILE A 351 10.22 -3.75 -20.38
CA ILE A 351 9.52 -2.53 -19.97
C ILE A 351 10.48 -1.58 -19.25
N ILE A 352 11.26 -2.10 -18.30
CA ILE A 352 12.23 -1.33 -17.54
C ILE A 352 13.32 -0.79 -18.46
N ASP A 353 13.90 -1.62 -19.34
CA ASP A 353 14.92 -1.22 -20.31
C ASP A 353 14.38 -0.14 -21.29
N GLY A 354 13.07 -0.12 -21.54
CA GLY A 354 12.39 0.95 -22.30
C GLY A 354 12.43 2.32 -21.61
N GLY A 355 12.69 2.35 -20.31
CA GLY A 355 12.89 3.55 -19.50
C GLY A 355 11.68 4.49 -19.44
N ARG A 356 10.46 4.00 -19.74
CA ARG A 356 9.22 4.79 -19.60
C ARG A 356 8.56 4.66 -18.26
N VAL A 357 8.85 3.57 -17.53
CA VAL A 357 8.42 3.32 -16.17
C VAL A 357 9.65 3.13 -15.30
N VAL A 358 9.75 3.90 -14.26
CA VAL A 358 10.87 3.89 -13.31
C VAL A 358 10.31 3.50 -11.93
N PRO A 359 10.46 2.24 -11.50
CA PRO A 359 10.13 1.82 -10.15
C PRO A 359 10.97 2.59 -9.13
N LEU A 360 10.36 3.05 -8.06
CA LEU A 360 11.03 3.85 -7.04
C LEU A 360 11.16 3.10 -5.73
N VAL A 361 10.03 2.77 -5.11
CA VAL A 361 9.98 2.10 -3.81
C VAL A 361 8.78 1.18 -3.72
N TRP A 362 8.95 0.04 -3.07
CA TRP A 362 7.91 -0.85 -2.62
C TRP A 362 7.55 -0.51 -1.18
N MET A 363 6.26 -0.33 -0.91
CA MET A 363 5.72 0.07 0.39
C MET A 363 4.77 -0.99 0.93
N PRO A 364 4.79 -1.24 2.25
CA PRO A 364 3.82 -2.09 2.90
C PRO A 364 2.53 -1.34 3.21
N GLN A 365 1.45 -2.08 3.44
CA GLN A 365 0.27 -1.58 4.11
C GLN A 365 0.51 -1.61 5.63
N VAL A 366 0.20 -0.52 6.29
CA VAL A 366 0.40 -0.38 7.72
C VAL A 366 -0.92 -0.11 8.43
N TYR A 367 -1.17 -0.87 9.50
CA TYR A 367 -2.39 -0.77 10.29
C TYR A 367 -2.06 -0.47 11.74
N GLY A 368 -2.70 0.56 12.27
CA GLY A 368 -2.71 0.87 13.68
C GLY A 368 -3.85 0.12 14.39
N LEU A 369 -3.53 -0.53 15.49
CA LEU A 369 -4.43 -1.41 16.22
C LEU A 369 -4.48 -1.01 17.69
N SER A 370 -5.68 -0.90 18.26
CA SER A 370 -5.83 -0.66 19.68
C SER A 370 -5.33 -1.85 20.52
N ALA A 371 -5.01 -1.59 21.78
CA ALA A 371 -4.57 -2.64 22.71
C ALA A 371 -5.66 -3.69 23.00
N ARG A 372 -6.94 -3.35 22.77
CA ARG A 372 -8.06 -4.28 23.00
C ARG A 372 -8.41 -5.16 21.79
N LEU A 373 -7.99 -4.79 20.56
CA LEU A 373 -8.23 -5.59 19.36
C LEU A 373 -7.37 -6.86 19.41
N ARG A 374 -7.96 -8.01 19.20
CA ARG A 374 -7.32 -9.33 19.24
C ARG A 374 -7.54 -10.08 17.93
N ASP A 375 -6.68 -11.07 17.71
CA ASP A 375 -6.71 -12.01 16.59
C ASP A 375 -6.67 -11.35 15.19
N TRP A 376 -6.17 -10.08 15.12
CA TRP A 376 -5.87 -9.47 13.85
C TRP A 376 -4.81 -10.29 13.11
N LYS A 377 -5.13 -10.64 11.87
CA LYS A 377 -4.21 -11.25 10.92
C LYS A 377 -3.98 -10.27 9.79
N GLN A 378 -2.72 -10.10 9.42
CA GLN A 378 -2.38 -9.26 8.29
C GLN A 378 -2.95 -9.88 7.00
N PRO A 379 -3.80 -9.17 6.21
CA PRO A 379 -4.26 -9.68 4.92
C PRO A 379 -3.09 -9.81 3.93
N ALA A 380 -3.17 -10.78 3.05
CA ALA A 380 -2.26 -10.87 1.92
C ALA A 380 -2.61 -9.80 0.87
N ALA A 381 -1.71 -9.55 -0.08
CA ALA A 381 -1.96 -8.59 -1.15
C ALA A 381 -3.27 -8.90 -1.90
N GLY A 382 -4.15 -7.92 -2.00
CA GLY A 382 -5.46 -8.03 -2.62
C GLY A 382 -6.53 -8.72 -1.78
N GLU A 383 -6.21 -9.17 -0.56
CA GLU A 383 -7.21 -9.67 0.39
C GLU A 383 -7.81 -8.52 1.20
N SER A 384 -9.06 -8.67 1.54
CA SER A 384 -9.78 -7.72 2.40
C SER A 384 -9.47 -7.94 3.88
N TRP A 385 -9.78 -6.95 4.70
CA TRP A 385 -9.56 -6.98 6.15
C TRP A 385 -10.35 -8.13 6.81
N PRO A 386 -9.70 -9.03 7.57
CA PRO A 386 -10.37 -10.18 8.21
C PRO A 386 -11.12 -9.78 9.47
N LEU A 387 -12.03 -8.81 9.37
CA LEU A 387 -12.73 -8.23 10.53
C LEU A 387 -13.79 -9.17 11.12
N ALA A 388 -14.18 -10.25 10.44
CA ALA A 388 -15.08 -11.26 10.98
C ALA A 388 -14.44 -12.08 12.09
N ASP A 389 -13.12 -12.25 12.06
CA ASP A 389 -12.35 -13.10 12.97
C ASP A 389 -11.83 -12.36 14.21
N VAL A 390 -11.84 -11.03 14.21
CA VAL A 390 -11.31 -10.24 15.33
C VAL A 390 -12.28 -10.17 16.49
N TRP A 391 -11.75 -10.00 17.69
CA TRP A 391 -12.55 -9.79 18.89
C TRP A 391 -11.95 -8.70 19.78
N LEU A 392 -12.78 -8.17 20.68
CA LEU A 392 -12.40 -7.09 21.58
C LEU A 392 -12.20 -7.62 23.00
N ASP A 393 -11.00 -7.40 23.53
CA ASP A 393 -10.72 -7.68 24.94
C ASP A 393 -11.33 -6.58 25.81
N SER A 394 -11.94 -6.96 26.93
CA SER A 394 -12.34 -5.98 27.91
C SER A 394 -11.10 -5.25 28.43
N MET A 395 -11.06 -3.93 28.30
CA MET A 395 -10.04 -3.12 28.96
C MET A 395 -10.11 -3.43 30.45
N THR A 396 -9.18 -4.20 30.95
CA THR A 396 -8.90 -4.16 32.38
C THR A 396 -8.23 -2.82 32.59
N GLU A 397 -8.91 -1.89 33.25
CA GLU A 397 -8.27 -0.66 33.70
C GLU A 397 -6.97 -1.05 34.38
N ALA A 398 -5.85 -0.62 33.78
CA ALA A 398 -4.58 -0.72 34.45
C ALA A 398 -4.68 0.20 35.68
N ARG A 399 -4.81 -0.40 36.84
CA ARG A 399 -4.68 0.26 38.14
C ARG A 399 -3.23 0.69 38.36
#